data_8a698b0be9711751f451363bfb025eea
#
_entry.id   8a698b0be9711751f451363bfb025eea
#
_cell.length_a   1.000
_cell.length_b   1.000
_cell.length_c   1.000
_cell.angle_alpha   90.00
_cell.angle_beta   90.00
_cell.angle_gamma   90.00
#
_symmetry.space_group_name_H-M   'P 1'
#
loop_
_entity.id
_entity.type
_entity.pdbx_description
1 polymer ?
#
loop_
_entity_poly.entity_id
_entity_poly.type
_entity_poly.pdbx_seq_one_letter_code
_entity_poly.pdbx_strand_id
1 'polypeptide(L)'
;MPEKVVLAYSGGLDTSIIIPWLKENHSYDVVAMVADVGQGDDIEAVVDKAYKTGASKVIVEDLREEFLTGYVFPALKAGAVYEHKYLLGTSLARPVIAKHQVEVALRERASAVAHGCTGKGNDQVRFELAYQALAPELKIIAPWREWTLKSREDCLDYAEAHGIPVAASREKIHSRDRNLWHISHEGGELEDAGNAPLPTTWQITKSPQEAPDKEENVGLGFVKGIPTSVNGMEMDPVSLLELLNEIGARNAVGRVDLVENRFVGIKSRGCYETPGGTLLVTAHRELEALCLERDVAHFKQNIGLKYAELVYFGLWFTPLREALDAFIEKTQENMTGAVTLSLYKGNMSVASRQSEHSLYRTDLSSFTMGAGYDQKDAEGFIRILGLPSRSRLRSRVEVAQ
;
A
#
# COMPACT_ATOMS: atom_id res chain seq x y z
N MET A 1 8.99 21.53 -33.71
CA MET A 1 9.39 20.26 -33.10
C MET A 1 8.10 19.54 -32.75
N PRO A 2 8.03 18.21 -32.85
CA PRO A 2 6.84 17.49 -32.46
C PRO A 2 6.55 17.75 -30.98
N GLU A 3 5.28 17.73 -30.59
CA GLU A 3 4.89 17.80 -29.18
C GLU A 3 5.40 16.58 -28.43
N LYS A 4 5.75 16.75 -27.15
CA LYS A 4 6.24 15.67 -26.31
C LYS A 4 5.13 15.08 -25.44
N VAL A 5 5.19 13.78 -25.23
CA VAL A 5 4.40 13.06 -24.22
C VAL A 5 5.32 12.29 -23.28
N VAL A 6 5.04 12.32 -21.98
CA VAL A 6 5.75 11.46 -21.01
C VAL A 6 4.89 10.24 -20.72
N LEU A 7 5.43 9.07 -21.00
CA LEU A 7 4.79 7.78 -20.74
C LEU A 7 5.33 7.17 -19.43
N ALA A 8 4.44 6.80 -18.51
CA ALA A 8 4.81 5.91 -17.40
C ALA A 8 5.10 4.52 -17.97
N TYR A 9 6.38 4.15 -18.00
CA TYR A 9 6.89 2.98 -18.69
C TYR A 9 7.38 1.89 -17.74
N SER A 10 6.78 0.72 -17.81
CA SER A 10 7.13 -0.44 -16.96
C SER A 10 7.96 -1.52 -17.69
N GLY A 11 8.22 -1.37 -19.00
CA GLY A 11 8.85 -2.43 -19.80
C GLY A 11 7.93 -3.62 -20.13
N GLY A 12 6.70 -3.63 -19.62
CA GLY A 12 5.70 -4.66 -19.93
C GLY A 12 5.19 -4.58 -21.38
N LEU A 13 4.37 -5.56 -21.79
CA LEU A 13 3.78 -5.60 -23.14
C LEU A 13 3.00 -4.31 -23.41
N ASP A 14 2.06 -3.97 -22.53
CA ASP A 14 1.13 -2.86 -22.73
C ASP A 14 1.86 -1.52 -22.90
N THR A 15 2.81 -1.20 -22.00
CA THR A 15 3.55 0.06 -22.09
C THR A 15 4.51 0.08 -23.29
N SER A 16 5.02 -1.07 -23.74
CA SER A 16 5.91 -1.14 -24.90
C SER A 16 5.17 -0.85 -26.19
N ILE A 17 3.97 -1.39 -26.40
CA ILE A 17 3.18 -1.12 -27.62
C ILE A 17 2.63 0.33 -27.66
N ILE A 18 2.51 0.99 -26.51
CA ILE A 18 2.06 2.38 -26.42
C ILE A 18 3.05 3.35 -27.08
N ILE A 19 4.35 3.08 -27.04
CA ILE A 19 5.37 3.98 -27.64
C ILE A 19 5.14 4.18 -29.14
N PRO A 20 5.15 3.14 -29.99
CA PRO A 20 4.86 3.33 -31.42
C PRO A 20 3.44 3.83 -31.66
N TRP A 21 2.46 3.37 -30.88
CA TRP A 21 1.07 3.81 -31.04
C TRP A 21 0.92 5.34 -30.85
N LEU A 22 1.57 5.94 -29.85
CA LEU A 22 1.58 7.38 -29.61
C LEU A 22 2.22 8.16 -30.76
N LYS A 23 3.27 7.60 -31.38
CA LYS A 23 3.94 8.22 -32.54
C LYS A 23 3.04 8.19 -33.78
N GLU A 24 2.38 7.08 -34.04
CA GLU A 24 1.55 6.87 -35.23
C GLU A 24 0.23 7.63 -35.15
N ASN A 25 -0.45 7.61 -34.01
CA ASN A 25 -1.80 8.14 -33.90
C ASN A 25 -1.87 9.58 -33.37
N HIS A 26 -0.82 10.04 -32.67
CA HIS A 26 -0.79 11.38 -32.12
C HIS A 26 0.42 12.22 -32.56
N SER A 27 1.35 11.63 -33.31
CA SER A 27 2.58 12.30 -33.78
C SER A 27 3.45 12.86 -32.62
N TYR A 28 3.40 12.26 -31.43
CA TYR A 28 4.19 12.68 -30.30
C TYR A 28 5.65 12.20 -30.37
N ASP A 29 6.53 13.01 -29.80
CA ASP A 29 7.86 12.60 -29.37
C ASP A 29 7.76 11.99 -27.97
N VAL A 30 8.07 10.69 -27.83
CA VAL A 30 7.77 9.92 -26.62
C VAL A 30 8.98 9.88 -25.70
N VAL A 31 8.82 10.46 -24.50
CA VAL A 31 9.75 10.32 -23.37
C VAL A 31 9.23 9.22 -22.46
N ALA A 32 9.97 8.13 -22.32
CA ALA A 32 9.63 7.05 -21.39
C ALA A 32 10.18 7.36 -20.00
N MET A 33 9.35 7.39 -18.98
CA MET A 33 9.75 7.50 -17.59
C MET A 33 9.67 6.13 -16.91
N VAL A 34 10.79 5.62 -16.44
CA VAL A 34 10.91 4.38 -15.66
C VAL A 34 11.03 4.76 -14.19
N ALA A 35 10.07 4.34 -13.38
CA ALA A 35 10.10 4.54 -11.94
C ALA A 35 10.58 3.26 -11.23
N ASP A 36 11.63 3.36 -10.44
CA ASP A 36 12.06 2.29 -9.54
C ASP A 36 11.40 2.49 -8.18
N VAL A 37 10.44 1.63 -7.86
CA VAL A 37 9.77 1.55 -6.55
C VAL A 37 10.09 0.24 -5.83
N GLY A 38 11.19 -0.44 -6.23
CA GLY A 38 11.63 -1.72 -5.68
C GLY A 38 10.89 -2.93 -6.25
N GLN A 39 10.52 -2.89 -7.53
CA GLN A 39 9.87 -4.00 -8.22
C GLN A 39 10.84 -5.15 -8.55
N GLY A 40 12.17 -4.90 -8.47
CA GLY A 40 13.19 -5.90 -8.70
C GLY A 40 13.43 -6.23 -10.17
N ASP A 41 13.06 -5.32 -11.07
CA ASP A 41 13.33 -5.43 -12.50
C ASP A 41 14.81 -5.07 -12.80
N ASP A 42 15.32 -5.61 -13.90
CA ASP A 42 16.57 -5.14 -14.51
C ASP A 42 16.30 -3.80 -15.23
N ILE A 43 16.59 -2.71 -14.54
CA ILE A 43 16.32 -1.35 -15.02
C ILE A 43 17.07 -1.07 -16.33
N GLU A 44 18.31 -1.56 -16.49
CA GLU A 44 19.10 -1.38 -17.72
C GLU A 44 18.41 -2.06 -18.91
N ALA A 45 17.93 -3.27 -18.72
CA ALA A 45 17.18 -3.99 -19.74
C ALA A 45 15.85 -3.29 -20.10
N VAL A 46 15.16 -2.69 -19.11
CA VAL A 46 13.94 -1.90 -19.34
C VAL A 46 14.25 -0.65 -20.15
N VAL A 47 15.33 0.07 -19.84
CA VAL A 47 15.80 1.27 -20.57
C VAL A 47 16.16 0.91 -22.01
N ASP A 48 16.94 -0.14 -22.21
CA ASP A 48 17.32 -0.62 -23.55
C ASP A 48 16.08 -0.98 -24.39
N LYS A 49 15.12 -1.62 -23.78
CA LYS A 49 13.86 -1.98 -24.43
C LYS A 49 13.07 -0.74 -24.84
N ALA A 50 12.98 0.28 -23.99
CA ALA A 50 12.29 1.52 -24.30
C ALA A 50 12.88 2.21 -25.55
N TYR A 51 14.20 2.30 -25.64
CA TYR A 51 14.88 2.84 -26.84
C TYR A 51 14.63 1.99 -28.08
N LYS A 52 14.76 0.66 -27.97
CA LYS A 52 14.49 -0.27 -29.08
C LYS A 52 13.04 -0.20 -29.58
N THR A 53 12.12 0.16 -28.70
CA THR A 53 10.69 0.33 -29.03
C THR A 53 10.40 1.71 -29.63
N GLY A 54 11.34 2.64 -29.60
CA GLY A 54 11.26 3.93 -30.29
C GLY A 54 11.03 5.15 -29.37
N ALA A 55 11.27 5.03 -28.07
CA ALA A 55 11.34 6.19 -27.18
C ALA A 55 12.49 7.10 -27.62
N SER A 56 12.27 8.41 -27.66
CA SER A 56 13.30 9.40 -28.02
C SER A 56 14.24 9.69 -26.82
N LYS A 57 13.71 9.52 -25.63
CA LYS A 57 14.44 9.69 -24.36
C LYS A 57 13.87 8.75 -23.31
N VAL A 58 14.76 8.24 -22.46
CA VAL A 58 14.38 7.47 -21.28
C VAL A 58 14.91 8.17 -20.04
N ILE A 59 14.08 8.32 -19.04
CA ILE A 59 14.40 8.92 -17.74
C ILE A 59 14.09 7.88 -16.68
N VAL A 60 15.07 7.58 -15.85
CA VAL A 60 14.93 6.67 -14.70
C VAL A 60 14.89 7.50 -13.43
N GLU A 61 13.86 7.28 -12.63
CA GLU A 61 13.71 7.91 -11.31
C GLU A 61 13.75 6.80 -10.24
N ASP A 62 14.76 6.85 -9.34
CA ASP A 62 14.80 5.98 -8.15
C ASP A 62 13.89 6.59 -7.07
N LEU A 63 12.75 5.98 -6.86
CA LEU A 63 11.71 6.44 -5.97
C LEU A 63 11.57 5.59 -4.71
N ARG A 64 12.47 4.64 -4.47
CA ARG A 64 12.34 3.65 -3.38
C ARG A 64 12.25 4.29 -2.01
N GLU A 65 13.14 5.23 -1.71
CA GLU A 65 13.13 5.92 -0.41
C GLU A 65 11.93 6.85 -0.26
N GLU A 66 11.62 7.66 -1.30
CA GLU A 66 10.45 8.54 -1.27
C GLU A 66 9.13 7.75 -1.18
N PHE A 67 9.03 6.61 -1.87
CA PHE A 67 7.87 5.73 -1.78
C PHE A 67 7.62 5.29 -0.33
N LEU A 68 8.68 4.92 0.39
CA LEU A 68 8.55 4.51 1.79
C LEU A 68 8.24 5.70 2.71
N THR A 69 9.07 6.72 2.66
CA THR A 69 9.01 7.84 3.63
C THR A 69 7.84 8.78 3.39
N GLY A 70 7.49 9.01 2.11
CA GLY A 70 6.45 9.94 1.70
C GLY A 70 5.05 9.32 1.55
N TYR A 71 4.94 7.99 1.40
CA TYR A 71 3.65 7.34 1.11
C TYR A 71 3.36 6.16 2.04
N VAL A 72 4.28 5.22 2.17
CA VAL A 72 4.07 4.02 2.98
C VAL A 72 4.02 4.34 4.47
N PHE A 73 5.00 5.08 5.00
CA PHE A 73 5.04 5.40 6.42
C PHE A 73 3.92 6.34 6.89
N PRO A 74 3.46 7.33 6.12
CA PRO A 74 2.22 8.02 6.44
C PRO A 74 1.00 7.10 6.54
N ALA A 75 0.84 6.15 5.61
CA ALA A 75 -0.23 5.16 5.65
C ALA A 75 -0.09 4.19 6.83
N LEU A 76 1.14 3.77 7.18
CA LEU A 76 1.44 2.97 8.37
C LEU A 76 1.03 3.72 9.64
N LYS A 77 1.47 4.97 9.81
CA LYS A 77 1.09 5.83 10.93
C LYS A 77 -0.41 6.03 11.04
N ALA A 78 -1.10 6.15 9.91
CA ALA A 78 -2.55 6.24 9.87
C ALA A 78 -3.25 4.93 10.29
N GLY A 79 -2.56 3.80 10.26
CA GLY A 79 -3.17 2.48 10.38
C GLY A 79 -4.07 2.14 9.20
N ALA A 80 -3.73 2.66 8.02
CA ALA A 80 -4.52 2.54 6.80
C ALA A 80 -4.49 1.12 6.24
N VAL A 81 -5.60 0.40 6.38
CA VAL A 81 -5.78 -0.96 5.84
C VAL A 81 -7.14 -1.01 5.13
N TYR A 82 -7.14 -1.20 3.81
CA TYR A 82 -8.38 -1.26 3.05
C TYR A 82 -9.10 -2.58 3.29
N GLU A 83 -10.41 -2.48 3.58
CA GLU A 83 -11.29 -3.62 3.88
C GLU A 83 -10.68 -4.59 4.92
N HIS A 84 -9.93 -4.04 5.90
CA HIS A 84 -9.29 -4.74 7.02
C HIS A 84 -8.18 -5.73 6.66
N LYS A 85 -7.79 -5.83 5.38
CA LYS A 85 -6.80 -6.82 4.90
C LYS A 85 -5.74 -6.24 3.98
N TYR A 86 -6.10 -5.35 3.06
CA TYR A 86 -5.19 -4.89 2.01
C TYR A 86 -4.33 -3.72 2.48
N LEU A 87 -3.01 -3.91 2.47
CA LEU A 87 -2.03 -2.91 2.89
C LEU A 87 -1.64 -1.91 1.79
N LEU A 88 -2.48 -1.76 0.76
CA LEU A 88 -2.49 -0.66 -0.20
C LEU A 88 -1.25 -0.53 -1.12
N GLY A 89 -0.40 -1.56 -1.27
CA GLY A 89 0.90 -1.42 -1.94
C GLY A 89 0.82 -0.84 -3.36
N THR A 90 -0.07 -1.33 -4.22
CA THR A 90 -0.27 -0.74 -5.56
C THR A 90 -0.84 0.68 -5.46
N SER A 91 -1.80 0.91 -4.55
CA SER A 91 -2.46 2.20 -4.39
C SER A 91 -1.52 3.31 -3.91
N LEU A 92 -0.52 2.95 -3.09
CA LEU A 92 0.51 3.87 -2.58
C LEU A 92 1.59 4.17 -3.63
N ALA A 93 1.89 3.23 -4.54
CA ALA A 93 2.90 3.43 -5.57
C ALA A 93 2.42 4.37 -6.70
N ARG A 94 1.13 4.36 -7.04
CA ARG A 94 0.64 5.15 -8.18
C ARG A 94 0.77 6.67 -7.99
N PRO A 95 0.44 7.27 -6.84
CA PRO A 95 0.60 8.72 -6.64
C PRO A 95 2.06 9.18 -6.67
N VAL A 96 3.05 8.42 -6.17
CA VAL A 96 4.46 8.80 -6.27
C VAL A 96 4.93 8.74 -7.73
N ILE A 97 4.58 7.68 -8.48
CA ILE A 97 4.92 7.56 -9.88
C ILE A 97 4.29 8.71 -10.70
N ALA A 98 3.00 8.99 -10.48
CA ALA A 98 2.29 10.05 -11.18
C ALA A 98 2.88 11.43 -10.90
N LYS A 99 3.28 11.72 -9.64
CA LYS A 99 3.95 12.97 -9.27
C LYS A 99 5.24 13.15 -10.08
N HIS A 100 6.12 12.18 -10.06
CA HIS A 100 7.38 12.26 -10.80
C HIS A 100 7.17 12.31 -12.31
N GLN A 101 6.14 11.64 -12.83
CA GLN A 101 5.80 11.75 -14.25
C GLN A 101 5.38 13.16 -14.63
N VAL A 102 4.61 13.85 -13.79
CA VAL A 102 4.26 15.27 -13.97
C VAL A 102 5.51 16.14 -13.91
N GLU A 103 6.38 15.93 -12.92
CA GLU A 103 7.64 16.68 -12.79
C GLU A 103 8.53 16.50 -14.03
N VAL A 104 8.64 15.28 -14.55
CA VAL A 104 9.34 14.99 -15.82
C VAL A 104 8.66 15.70 -16.99
N ALA A 105 7.33 15.68 -17.07
CA ALA A 105 6.59 16.33 -18.14
C ALA A 105 6.84 17.85 -18.17
N LEU A 106 6.82 18.50 -17.00
CA LEU A 106 7.11 19.91 -16.88
C LEU A 106 8.58 20.23 -17.24
N ARG A 107 9.54 19.42 -16.76
CA ARG A 107 10.98 19.55 -17.05
C ARG A 107 11.28 19.39 -18.55
N GLU A 108 10.62 18.45 -19.23
CA GLU A 108 10.76 18.20 -20.65
C GLU A 108 9.88 19.10 -21.54
N ARG A 109 9.04 19.95 -20.94
CA ARG A 109 8.06 20.80 -21.62
C ARG A 109 7.13 19.97 -22.51
N ALA A 110 6.70 18.83 -21.97
CA ALA A 110 5.72 17.97 -22.62
C ALA A 110 4.31 18.58 -22.52
N SER A 111 3.50 18.37 -23.54
CA SER A 111 2.09 18.82 -23.55
C SER A 111 1.14 17.75 -23.01
N ALA A 112 1.64 16.51 -22.84
CA ALA A 112 0.83 15.38 -22.43
C ALA A 112 1.56 14.40 -21.53
N VAL A 113 0.77 13.64 -20.76
CA VAL A 113 1.18 12.43 -20.01
C VAL A 113 0.35 11.24 -20.50
N ALA A 114 0.95 10.04 -20.47
CA ALA A 114 0.29 8.80 -20.88
C ALA A 114 0.53 7.68 -19.89
N HIS A 115 -0.43 6.78 -19.75
CA HIS A 115 -0.32 5.57 -18.94
C HIS A 115 -0.92 4.35 -19.63
N GLY A 116 -0.43 3.14 -19.29
CA GLY A 116 -0.90 1.87 -19.84
C GLY A 116 -1.99 1.15 -19.03
N CYS A 117 -2.71 1.86 -18.17
CA CYS A 117 -3.73 1.26 -17.31
C CYS A 117 -4.99 0.91 -18.10
N THR A 118 -5.55 -0.27 -17.83
CA THR A 118 -6.80 -0.73 -18.45
C THR A 118 -8.01 0.03 -17.92
N GLY A 119 -9.08 0.17 -18.73
CA GLY A 119 -10.31 0.84 -18.33
C GLY A 119 -11.13 0.15 -17.24
N LYS A 120 -10.79 -1.09 -16.87
CA LYS A 120 -11.46 -1.87 -15.81
C LYS A 120 -10.75 -1.78 -14.44
N GLY A 121 -9.51 -1.27 -14.40
CA GLY A 121 -8.70 -1.18 -13.20
C GLY A 121 -8.85 0.15 -12.45
N ASN A 122 -8.51 0.15 -11.15
CA ASN A 122 -8.46 1.37 -10.35
C ASN A 122 -7.27 2.27 -10.73
N ASP A 123 -6.22 1.71 -11.31
CA ASP A 123 -4.96 2.43 -11.54
C ASP A 123 -5.11 3.62 -12.50
N GLN A 124 -5.97 3.51 -13.52
CA GLN A 124 -6.29 4.67 -14.37
C GLN A 124 -6.83 5.85 -13.53
N VAL A 125 -7.70 5.57 -12.55
CA VAL A 125 -8.27 6.61 -11.68
C VAL A 125 -7.17 7.23 -10.82
N ARG A 126 -6.29 6.41 -10.26
CA ARG A 126 -5.17 6.85 -9.40
C ARG A 126 -4.19 7.76 -10.14
N PHE A 127 -3.80 7.39 -11.35
CA PHE A 127 -2.94 8.22 -12.20
C PHE A 127 -3.62 9.52 -12.59
N GLU A 128 -4.82 9.45 -13.14
CA GLU A 128 -5.48 10.62 -13.70
C GLU A 128 -5.91 11.64 -12.65
N LEU A 129 -6.38 11.21 -11.47
CA LEU A 129 -6.66 12.11 -10.36
C LEU A 129 -5.39 12.80 -9.84
N ALA A 130 -4.26 12.09 -9.82
CA ALA A 130 -2.98 12.70 -9.48
C ALA A 130 -2.54 13.75 -10.52
N TYR A 131 -2.65 13.46 -11.82
CA TYR A 131 -2.33 14.41 -12.87
C TYR A 131 -3.23 15.66 -12.79
N GLN A 132 -4.55 15.47 -12.63
CA GLN A 132 -5.49 16.58 -12.49
C GLN A 132 -5.21 17.46 -11.27
N ALA A 133 -4.74 16.89 -10.17
CA ALA A 133 -4.39 17.62 -8.98
C ALA A 133 -3.08 18.39 -9.11
N LEU A 134 -2.08 17.85 -9.84
CA LEU A 134 -0.73 18.39 -9.90
C LEU A 134 -0.46 19.27 -11.12
N ALA A 135 -1.07 18.95 -12.26
CA ALA A 135 -0.89 19.68 -13.52
C ALA A 135 -2.13 19.54 -14.44
N PRO A 136 -3.24 20.23 -14.11
CA PRO A 136 -4.51 20.10 -14.82
C PRO A 136 -4.46 20.54 -16.29
N GLU A 137 -3.40 21.26 -16.69
CA GLU A 137 -3.17 21.70 -18.05
C GLU A 137 -2.59 20.60 -18.98
N LEU A 138 -2.01 19.54 -18.42
CA LEU A 138 -1.46 18.44 -19.21
C LEU A 138 -2.58 17.59 -19.81
N LYS A 139 -2.48 17.33 -21.11
CA LYS A 139 -3.37 16.37 -21.77
C LYS A 139 -3.09 14.96 -21.27
N ILE A 140 -4.14 14.24 -20.88
CA ILE A 140 -4.03 12.85 -20.45
C ILE A 140 -4.36 11.93 -21.63
N ILE A 141 -3.49 10.95 -21.91
CA ILE A 141 -3.69 9.96 -22.97
C ILE A 141 -3.73 8.56 -22.32
N ALA A 142 -4.85 7.89 -22.52
CA ALA A 142 -5.10 6.55 -21.99
C ALA A 142 -5.43 5.60 -23.16
N PRO A 143 -4.43 4.99 -23.81
CA PRO A 143 -4.61 4.21 -25.03
C PRO A 143 -5.66 3.11 -24.93
N TRP A 144 -5.78 2.44 -23.79
CA TRP A 144 -6.80 1.41 -23.56
C TRP A 144 -8.25 1.90 -23.74
N ARG A 145 -8.51 3.19 -23.74
CA ARG A 145 -9.82 3.79 -24.03
C ARG A 145 -9.94 4.31 -25.45
N GLU A 146 -8.84 4.38 -26.19
CA GLU A 146 -8.78 5.02 -27.52
C GLU A 146 -8.52 4.02 -28.64
N TRP A 147 -7.65 3.02 -28.40
CA TRP A 147 -7.24 2.06 -29.44
C TRP A 147 -8.25 0.94 -29.68
N THR A 148 -8.05 0.21 -30.77
CA THR A 148 -8.93 -0.90 -31.18
C THR A 148 -8.52 -2.26 -30.64
N LEU A 149 -7.36 -2.35 -29.98
CA LEU A 149 -6.84 -3.56 -29.36
C LEU A 149 -7.72 -3.97 -28.17
N LYS A 150 -8.26 -5.19 -28.18
CA LYS A 150 -9.25 -5.64 -27.19
C LYS A 150 -8.75 -6.78 -26.31
N SER A 151 -7.74 -7.50 -26.80
CA SER A 151 -7.23 -8.70 -26.13
C SER A 151 -5.70 -8.63 -25.99
N ARG A 152 -5.16 -9.54 -25.18
CA ARG A 152 -3.72 -9.73 -25.05
C ARG A 152 -3.12 -10.23 -26.37
N GLU A 153 -3.85 -11.04 -27.11
CA GLU A 153 -3.47 -11.55 -28.41
C GLU A 153 -3.31 -10.39 -29.41
N ASP A 154 -4.28 -9.46 -29.46
CA ASP A 154 -4.17 -8.26 -30.32
C ASP A 154 -2.91 -7.45 -29.98
N CYS A 155 -2.58 -7.33 -28.68
CA CYS A 155 -1.38 -6.63 -28.24
C CYS A 155 -0.09 -7.35 -28.66
N LEU A 156 -0.09 -8.68 -28.64
CA LEU A 156 1.05 -9.50 -29.09
C LEU A 156 1.24 -9.39 -30.62
N ASP A 157 0.16 -9.48 -31.37
CA ASP A 157 0.18 -9.33 -32.83
C ASP A 157 0.67 -7.93 -33.22
N TYR A 158 0.21 -6.88 -32.53
CA TYR A 158 0.71 -5.51 -32.73
C TYR A 158 2.20 -5.39 -32.41
N ALA A 159 2.66 -6.01 -31.31
CA ALA A 159 4.06 -6.01 -30.92
C ALA A 159 4.94 -6.71 -31.96
N GLU A 160 4.49 -7.87 -32.51
CA GLU A 160 5.19 -8.60 -33.57
C GLU A 160 5.28 -7.77 -34.84
N ALA A 161 4.17 -7.16 -35.28
CA ALA A 161 4.13 -6.31 -36.48
C ALA A 161 5.08 -5.10 -36.43
N HIS A 162 5.38 -4.61 -35.18
CA HIS A 162 6.27 -3.48 -34.93
C HIS A 162 7.68 -3.89 -34.50
N GLY A 163 8.00 -5.19 -34.48
CA GLY A 163 9.32 -5.70 -34.09
C GLY A 163 9.68 -5.43 -32.62
N ILE A 164 8.67 -5.29 -31.76
CA ILE A 164 8.86 -5.02 -30.32
C ILE A 164 9.29 -6.31 -29.61
N PRO A 165 10.46 -6.32 -28.92
CA PRO A 165 10.88 -7.51 -28.21
C PRO A 165 9.95 -7.77 -26.99
N VAL A 166 9.14 -8.81 -27.09
CA VAL A 166 8.23 -9.21 -26.02
C VAL A 166 8.74 -10.52 -25.41
N ALA A 167 9.20 -10.46 -24.15
CA ALA A 167 9.49 -11.66 -23.34
C ALA A 167 8.22 -12.37 -22.83
N ALA A 168 7.05 -12.10 -23.46
CA ALA A 168 5.79 -12.61 -23.01
C ALA A 168 5.57 -14.02 -23.56
N SER A 169 5.74 -15.03 -22.70
CA SER A 169 5.11 -16.32 -22.99
C SER A 169 3.58 -16.13 -22.99
N ARG A 170 2.90 -16.80 -23.91
CA ARG A 170 1.42 -16.89 -23.94
C ARG A 170 0.85 -17.49 -22.65
N GLU A 171 1.72 -18.00 -21.76
CA GLU A 171 1.42 -18.76 -20.54
C GLU A 171 1.42 -17.94 -19.23
N LYS A 172 1.57 -16.60 -19.25
CA LYS A 172 1.42 -15.82 -18.00
C LYS A 172 -0.03 -15.81 -17.56
N ILE A 173 -0.38 -16.74 -16.67
CA ILE A 173 -1.72 -16.93 -16.12
C ILE A 173 -2.13 -15.76 -15.22
N HIS A 174 -1.18 -15.20 -14.45
CA HIS A 174 -1.45 -14.13 -13.48
C HIS A 174 -0.92 -12.77 -13.96
N SER A 175 -1.71 -11.72 -13.71
CA SER A 175 -1.23 -10.34 -13.67
C SER A 175 -0.59 -10.08 -12.31
N ARG A 176 0.62 -9.50 -12.31
CA ARG A 176 1.37 -9.20 -11.08
C ARG A 176 1.85 -7.76 -11.10
N ASP A 177 1.70 -7.09 -9.95
CA ASP A 177 2.27 -5.76 -9.69
C ASP A 177 3.14 -5.86 -8.44
N ARG A 178 4.41 -5.48 -8.55
CA ARG A 178 5.40 -5.59 -7.48
C ARG A 178 6.03 -4.24 -7.19
N ASN A 179 6.25 -3.97 -5.93
CA ASN A 179 7.09 -2.89 -5.43
C ASN A 179 7.74 -3.32 -4.10
N LEU A 180 8.50 -2.43 -3.49
CA LEU A 180 9.22 -2.73 -2.25
C LEU A 180 8.29 -3.16 -1.10
N TRP A 181 7.04 -2.68 -1.09
CA TRP A 181 6.06 -2.96 -0.04
C TRP A 181 5.32 -4.29 -0.23
N HIS A 182 5.01 -4.68 -1.48
CA HIS A 182 4.20 -5.86 -1.75
C HIS A 182 4.36 -6.44 -3.16
N ILE A 183 3.74 -7.59 -3.37
CA ILE A 183 3.37 -8.10 -4.70
C ILE A 183 1.90 -8.49 -4.72
N SER A 184 1.19 -8.12 -5.78
CA SER A 184 -0.20 -8.54 -6.05
C SER A 184 -0.25 -9.63 -7.12
N HIS A 185 -1.25 -10.49 -7.01
CA HIS A 185 -1.56 -11.56 -7.98
C HIS A 185 -3.05 -11.52 -8.31
N GLU A 186 -3.39 -11.38 -9.58
CA GLU A 186 -4.77 -11.35 -10.09
C GLU A 186 -4.87 -12.22 -11.36
N GLY A 187 -6.08 -12.66 -11.71
CA GLY A 187 -6.34 -13.45 -12.92
C GLY A 187 -6.15 -14.95 -12.75
N GLY A 188 -6.26 -15.69 -13.85
CA GLY A 188 -6.14 -17.15 -13.85
C GLY A 188 -7.18 -17.83 -12.97
N GLU A 189 -6.76 -18.81 -12.17
CA GLU A 189 -7.65 -19.54 -11.25
C GLU A 189 -8.29 -18.64 -10.18
N LEU A 190 -7.71 -17.45 -9.93
CA LEU A 190 -8.23 -16.51 -8.93
C LEU A 190 -9.52 -15.79 -9.39
N GLU A 191 -9.83 -15.83 -10.69
CA GLU A 191 -11.07 -15.24 -11.22
C GLU A 191 -12.33 -15.94 -10.70
N ASP A 192 -12.22 -17.23 -10.34
CA ASP A 192 -13.27 -17.94 -9.63
C ASP A 192 -12.98 -17.91 -8.12
N ALA A 193 -13.81 -17.22 -7.37
CA ALA A 193 -13.68 -17.12 -5.92
C ALA A 193 -13.82 -18.46 -5.18
N GLY A 194 -14.36 -19.49 -5.82
CA GLY A 194 -14.46 -20.85 -5.30
C GLY A 194 -13.15 -21.65 -5.35
N ASN A 195 -12.16 -21.21 -6.13
CA ASN A 195 -10.88 -21.86 -6.25
C ASN A 195 -9.90 -21.44 -5.15
N ALA A 196 -9.12 -22.38 -4.61
CA ALA A 196 -7.98 -22.02 -3.78
C ALA A 196 -6.84 -21.46 -4.65
N PRO A 197 -6.06 -20.47 -4.16
CA PRO A 197 -4.83 -20.05 -4.84
C PRO A 197 -3.87 -21.23 -4.99
N LEU A 198 -3.28 -21.38 -6.17
CA LEU A 198 -2.28 -22.41 -6.41
C LEU A 198 -0.99 -22.12 -5.60
N PRO A 199 -0.20 -23.13 -5.24
CA PRO A 199 1.12 -22.91 -4.63
C PRO A 199 2.01 -21.98 -5.46
N THR A 200 1.91 -22.01 -6.78
CA THR A 200 2.64 -21.16 -7.74
C THR A 200 2.15 -19.71 -7.81
N THR A 201 1.01 -19.39 -7.22
CA THR A 201 0.52 -18.02 -7.09
C THR A 201 1.48 -17.20 -6.23
N TRP A 202 1.94 -17.77 -5.12
CA TRP A 202 2.83 -17.14 -4.16
C TRP A 202 4.28 -17.12 -4.66
N GLN A 203 4.93 -15.95 -4.64
CA GLN A 203 6.23 -15.73 -5.28
C GLN A 203 7.36 -15.43 -4.31
N ILE A 204 7.07 -14.74 -3.21
CA ILE A 204 8.10 -14.26 -2.29
C ILE A 204 8.01 -14.92 -0.92
N THR A 205 6.85 -15.38 -0.49
CA THR A 205 6.66 -16.00 0.82
C THR A 205 6.72 -17.53 0.72
N LYS A 206 7.36 -18.18 1.69
CA LYS A 206 7.29 -19.63 1.86
C LYS A 206 5.88 -20.06 2.27
N SER A 207 5.54 -21.31 2.01
CA SER A 207 4.35 -21.91 2.63
C SER A 207 4.61 -22.18 4.13
N PRO A 208 3.56 -22.29 4.97
CA PRO A 208 3.73 -22.68 6.37
C PRO A 208 4.47 -24.01 6.57
N GLN A 209 4.32 -24.93 5.61
CA GLN A 209 5.00 -26.23 5.64
C GLN A 209 6.52 -26.08 5.42
N GLU A 210 6.95 -25.14 4.58
CA GLU A 210 8.36 -24.88 4.24
C GLU A 210 9.04 -23.91 5.20
N ALA A 211 8.26 -23.21 6.04
CA ALA A 211 8.79 -22.27 7.03
C ALA A 211 9.52 -23.05 8.15
N PRO A 212 10.51 -22.41 8.82
CA PRO A 212 11.29 -23.05 9.87
C PRO A 212 10.44 -23.66 11.00
N ASP A 213 10.91 -24.80 11.52
CA ASP A 213 10.29 -25.46 12.70
C ASP A 213 10.74 -24.83 14.03
N LYS A 214 11.37 -23.67 13.99
CA LYS A 214 11.83 -22.91 15.13
C LYS A 214 11.23 -21.52 15.11
N GLU A 215 10.75 -21.08 16.27
CA GLU A 215 10.29 -19.71 16.49
C GLU A 215 11.42 -18.70 16.23
N GLU A 216 11.10 -17.61 15.55
CA GLU A 216 12.00 -16.49 15.32
C GLU A 216 11.42 -15.21 15.91
N ASN A 217 12.19 -14.57 16.80
CA ASN A 217 11.85 -13.28 17.38
C ASN A 217 12.44 -12.15 16.54
N VAL A 218 11.62 -11.13 16.25
CA VAL A 218 12.04 -9.91 15.55
C VAL A 218 11.62 -8.68 16.35
N GLY A 219 12.59 -7.85 16.72
CA GLY A 219 12.40 -6.57 17.39
C GLY A 219 12.31 -5.45 16.37
N LEU A 220 11.26 -4.63 16.45
CA LEU A 220 11.04 -3.47 15.58
C LEU A 220 11.04 -2.21 16.45
N GLY A 221 11.95 -1.27 16.14
CA GLY A 221 12.04 0.02 16.81
C GLY A 221 11.39 1.13 16.01
N PHE A 222 10.74 2.05 16.73
CA PHE A 222 10.03 3.18 16.14
C PHE A 222 10.42 4.49 16.84
N VAL A 223 10.51 5.57 16.05
CA VAL A 223 10.65 6.95 16.53
C VAL A 223 9.53 7.78 15.92
N LYS A 224 8.65 8.33 16.75
CA LYS A 224 7.46 9.09 16.31
C LYS A 224 6.64 8.34 15.24
N GLY A 225 6.45 7.04 15.44
CA GLY A 225 5.69 6.16 14.55
C GLY A 225 6.42 5.73 13.26
N ILE A 226 7.64 6.21 13.02
CA ILE A 226 8.48 5.83 11.88
C ILE A 226 9.35 4.65 12.31
N PRO A 227 9.37 3.53 11.55
CA PRO A 227 10.28 2.42 11.82
C PRO A 227 11.73 2.84 11.56
N THR A 228 12.62 2.59 12.51
CA THR A 228 14.03 3.03 12.45
C THR A 228 15.04 1.92 12.69
N SER A 229 14.62 0.79 13.29
CA SER A 229 15.56 -0.29 13.59
C SER A 229 14.91 -1.68 13.55
N VAL A 230 15.73 -2.68 13.25
CA VAL A 230 15.39 -4.11 13.34
C VAL A 230 16.40 -4.77 14.28
N ASN A 231 15.91 -5.48 15.30
CA ASN A 231 16.73 -6.15 16.32
C ASN A 231 17.78 -5.23 16.96
N GLY A 232 17.41 -3.95 17.16
CA GLY A 232 18.26 -2.92 17.76
C GLY A 232 19.30 -2.30 16.83
N MET A 233 19.36 -2.70 15.56
CA MET A 233 20.22 -2.08 14.54
C MET A 233 19.45 -1.01 13.78
N GLU A 234 19.92 0.23 13.83
CA GLU A 234 19.39 1.33 13.03
C GLU A 234 19.71 1.11 11.55
N MET A 235 18.74 1.42 10.70
CA MET A 235 18.83 1.19 9.25
C MET A 235 18.11 2.29 8.48
N ASP A 236 18.54 2.52 7.23
CA ASP A 236 17.76 3.33 6.29
C ASP A 236 16.43 2.64 5.95
N PRO A 237 15.42 3.39 5.49
CA PRO A 237 14.08 2.86 5.24
C PRO A 237 14.03 1.70 4.25
N VAL A 238 14.86 1.73 3.21
CA VAL A 238 14.87 0.70 2.15
C VAL A 238 15.45 -0.59 2.69
N SER A 239 16.64 -0.55 3.27
CA SER A 239 17.32 -1.71 3.87
C SER A 239 16.48 -2.32 5.01
N LEU A 240 15.83 -1.48 5.82
CA LEU A 240 14.94 -1.92 6.89
C LEU A 240 13.78 -2.77 6.35
N LEU A 241 13.09 -2.26 5.32
CA LEU A 241 11.95 -2.99 4.77
C LEU A 241 12.38 -4.25 4.00
N GLU A 242 13.49 -4.20 3.26
CA GLU A 242 14.06 -5.39 2.61
C GLU A 242 14.35 -6.51 3.61
N LEU A 243 15.01 -6.19 4.72
CA LEU A 243 15.27 -7.16 5.81
C LEU A 243 13.98 -7.70 6.41
N LEU A 244 12.97 -6.85 6.66
CA LEU A 244 11.68 -7.30 7.17
C LEU A 244 10.90 -8.15 6.17
N ASN A 245 11.03 -7.86 4.87
CA ASN A 245 10.46 -8.70 3.81
C ASN A 245 11.10 -10.09 3.82
N GLU A 246 12.41 -10.19 3.96
CA GLU A 246 13.12 -11.49 4.08
C GLU A 246 12.66 -12.28 5.32
N ILE A 247 12.60 -11.60 6.49
CA ILE A 247 12.18 -12.23 7.74
C ILE A 247 10.75 -12.74 7.65
N GLY A 248 9.81 -11.88 7.21
CA GLY A 248 8.41 -12.25 7.07
C GLY A 248 8.20 -13.37 6.04
N ALA A 249 8.86 -13.26 4.88
CA ALA A 249 8.75 -14.23 3.79
C ALA A 249 9.23 -15.64 4.20
N ARG A 250 10.39 -15.76 4.86
CA ARG A 250 10.91 -17.07 5.30
C ARG A 250 10.06 -17.72 6.40
N ASN A 251 9.32 -16.90 7.17
CA ASN A 251 8.41 -17.35 8.23
C ASN A 251 6.97 -17.55 7.75
N ALA A 252 6.70 -17.48 6.44
CA ALA A 252 5.38 -17.61 5.83
C ALA A 252 4.37 -16.54 6.26
N VAL A 253 4.82 -15.35 6.68
CA VAL A 253 3.99 -14.21 7.07
C VAL A 253 3.70 -13.32 5.88
N GLY A 254 2.48 -12.76 5.81
CA GLY A 254 2.13 -11.67 4.90
C GLY A 254 1.28 -12.06 3.70
N ARG A 255 0.76 -13.30 3.62
CA ARG A 255 -0.20 -13.71 2.57
C ARG A 255 -1.62 -13.25 2.90
N VAL A 256 -2.28 -12.66 1.93
CA VAL A 256 -3.69 -12.26 2.02
C VAL A 256 -4.42 -12.66 0.75
N ASP A 257 -5.61 -13.25 0.90
CA ASP A 257 -6.58 -13.49 -0.17
C ASP A 257 -7.83 -12.65 0.14
N LEU A 258 -8.20 -11.78 -0.78
CA LEU A 258 -9.24 -10.78 -0.57
C LEU A 258 -10.14 -10.65 -1.80
N VAL A 259 -11.45 -10.71 -1.57
CA VAL A 259 -12.45 -10.20 -2.52
C VAL A 259 -12.73 -8.76 -2.12
N GLU A 260 -12.26 -7.81 -2.92
CA GLU A 260 -12.34 -6.39 -2.64
C GLU A 260 -13.36 -5.65 -3.52
N ASN A 261 -13.81 -4.49 -3.07
CA ASN A 261 -14.67 -3.62 -3.84
C ASN A 261 -13.82 -2.56 -4.55
N ARG A 262 -13.69 -2.67 -5.89
CA ARG A 262 -13.00 -1.66 -6.70
C ARG A 262 -13.77 -0.36 -6.73
N PHE A 263 -13.04 0.76 -6.83
CA PHE A 263 -13.65 2.09 -6.92
C PHE A 263 -14.56 2.24 -8.16
N VAL A 264 -14.25 1.54 -9.23
CA VAL A 264 -15.06 1.48 -10.46
C VAL A 264 -16.36 0.66 -10.30
N GLY A 265 -16.70 0.20 -9.10
CA GLY A 265 -18.00 -0.40 -8.75
C GLY A 265 -18.10 -1.92 -8.97
N ILE A 266 -17.01 -2.62 -9.22
CA ILE A 266 -16.98 -4.08 -9.38
C ILE A 266 -16.22 -4.76 -8.24
N LYS A 267 -16.58 -6.00 -7.95
CA LYS A 267 -15.81 -6.86 -7.06
C LYS A 267 -14.66 -7.51 -7.84
N SER A 268 -13.51 -7.61 -7.18
CA SER A 268 -12.33 -8.27 -7.72
C SER A 268 -11.66 -9.10 -6.64
N ARG A 269 -11.02 -10.19 -7.00
CA ARG A 269 -10.21 -10.97 -6.10
C ARG A 269 -8.74 -10.76 -6.39
N GLY A 270 -7.97 -10.46 -5.36
CA GLY A 270 -6.53 -10.37 -5.40
C GLY A 270 -5.89 -11.18 -4.28
N CYS A 271 -4.78 -11.82 -4.59
CA CYS A 271 -3.87 -12.36 -3.60
C CYS A 271 -2.68 -11.44 -3.45
N TYR A 272 -2.28 -11.17 -2.22
CA TYR A 272 -1.21 -10.22 -1.90
C TYR A 272 -0.18 -10.85 -0.99
N GLU A 273 1.09 -10.52 -1.22
CA GLU A 273 2.18 -10.86 -0.32
C GLU A 273 2.84 -9.57 0.17
N THR A 274 2.73 -9.29 1.47
CA THR A 274 3.25 -8.07 2.10
C THR A 274 3.97 -8.44 3.40
N PRO A 275 5.07 -9.22 3.34
CA PRO A 275 5.66 -9.80 4.53
C PRO A 275 6.18 -8.76 5.53
N GLY A 276 7.07 -7.86 5.12
CA GLY A 276 7.60 -6.81 5.98
C GLY A 276 6.53 -5.81 6.44
N GLY A 277 5.62 -5.45 5.53
CA GLY A 277 4.50 -4.57 5.86
C GLY A 277 3.57 -5.15 6.92
N THR A 278 3.32 -6.45 6.90
CA THR A 278 2.50 -7.12 7.90
C THR A 278 3.16 -7.08 9.29
N LEU A 279 4.48 -7.25 9.34
CA LEU A 279 5.25 -7.11 10.59
C LEU A 279 5.17 -5.67 11.12
N LEU A 280 5.40 -4.67 10.26
CA LEU A 280 5.36 -3.25 10.62
C LEU A 280 3.99 -2.81 11.12
N VAL A 281 2.92 -3.14 10.40
CA VAL A 281 1.53 -2.78 10.79
C VAL A 281 1.15 -3.40 12.12
N THR A 282 1.54 -4.65 12.36
CA THR A 282 1.28 -5.33 13.63
C THR A 282 2.04 -4.67 14.77
N ALA A 283 3.35 -4.49 14.62
CA ALA A 283 4.18 -3.89 15.67
C ALA A 283 3.79 -2.44 15.97
N HIS A 284 3.49 -1.64 14.95
CA HIS A 284 3.06 -0.25 15.12
C HIS A 284 1.75 -0.16 15.93
N ARG A 285 0.75 -1.00 15.60
CA ARG A 285 -0.51 -1.07 16.35
C ARG A 285 -0.31 -1.46 17.81
N GLU A 286 0.61 -2.36 18.08
CA GLU A 286 0.95 -2.78 19.44
C GLU A 286 1.67 -1.69 20.25
N LEU A 287 2.46 -0.85 19.59
CA LEU A 287 3.05 0.33 20.21
C LEU A 287 1.99 1.39 20.51
N GLU A 288 1.06 1.63 19.59
CA GLU A 288 -0.08 2.53 19.80
C GLU A 288 -0.94 2.12 21.01
N ALA A 289 -1.14 0.82 21.21
CA ALA A 289 -1.87 0.31 22.35
C ALA A 289 -1.22 0.66 23.71
N LEU A 290 0.10 0.90 23.74
CA LEU A 290 0.81 1.38 24.95
C LEU A 290 0.68 2.90 25.14
N CYS A 291 0.72 3.67 24.06
CA CYS A 291 1.05 5.09 24.11
C CYS A 291 -0.14 6.02 23.83
N LEU A 292 -1.23 5.52 23.23
CA LEU A 292 -2.41 6.33 22.94
C LEU A 292 -3.45 6.24 24.05
N GLU A 293 -4.03 7.37 24.41
CA GLU A 293 -5.26 7.40 25.21
C GLU A 293 -6.41 6.71 24.49
N ARG A 294 -7.33 6.12 25.24
CA ARG A 294 -8.47 5.36 24.72
C ARG A 294 -9.25 6.10 23.64
N ASP A 295 -9.61 7.36 23.90
CA ASP A 295 -10.51 8.11 22.99
C ASP A 295 -9.78 8.50 21.70
N VAL A 296 -8.48 8.83 21.78
CA VAL A 296 -7.61 9.05 20.62
C VAL A 296 -7.45 7.77 19.83
N ALA A 297 -7.15 6.64 20.47
CA ALA A 297 -6.97 5.34 19.83
C ALA A 297 -8.24 4.90 19.06
N HIS A 298 -9.41 5.01 19.70
CA HIS A 298 -10.68 4.64 19.07
C HIS A 298 -11.05 5.56 17.90
N PHE A 299 -10.84 6.86 18.03
CA PHE A 299 -11.14 7.80 16.94
C PHE A 299 -10.18 7.60 15.77
N LYS A 300 -8.89 7.38 16.06
CA LYS A 300 -7.85 7.10 15.05
C LYS A 300 -8.19 5.89 14.18
N GLN A 301 -8.80 4.84 14.74
CA GLN A 301 -9.22 3.67 13.95
C GLN A 301 -10.21 4.06 12.83
N ASN A 302 -11.17 4.96 13.11
CA ASN A 302 -12.10 5.46 12.09
C ASN A 302 -11.37 6.32 11.04
N ILE A 303 -10.40 7.13 11.48
CA ILE A 303 -9.56 7.93 10.58
C ILE A 303 -8.73 7.02 9.66
N GLY A 304 -8.17 5.93 10.20
CA GLY A 304 -7.40 4.96 9.40
C GLY A 304 -8.23 4.30 8.29
N LEU A 305 -9.49 3.98 8.56
CA LEU A 305 -10.40 3.46 7.53
C LEU A 305 -10.65 4.49 6.42
N LYS A 306 -10.90 5.75 6.80
CA LYS A 306 -11.10 6.82 5.81
C LYS A 306 -9.83 7.14 5.03
N TYR A 307 -8.67 7.11 5.70
CA TYR A 307 -7.38 7.28 5.05
C TYR A 307 -7.12 6.17 4.02
N ALA A 308 -7.39 4.90 4.38
CA ALA A 308 -7.28 3.77 3.48
C ALA A 308 -8.19 3.90 2.25
N GLU A 309 -9.42 4.37 2.43
CA GLU A 309 -10.36 4.64 1.35
C GLU A 309 -9.82 5.71 0.39
N LEU A 310 -9.30 6.83 0.91
CA LEU A 310 -8.73 7.91 0.09
C LEU A 310 -7.54 7.40 -0.74
N VAL A 311 -6.63 6.64 -0.12
CA VAL A 311 -5.49 6.04 -0.81
C VAL A 311 -5.95 5.06 -1.90
N TYR A 312 -6.87 4.16 -1.56
CA TYR A 312 -7.37 3.15 -2.49
C TYR A 312 -8.05 3.78 -3.72
N PHE A 313 -8.76 4.89 -3.52
CA PHE A 313 -9.48 5.63 -4.56
C PHE A 313 -8.61 6.60 -5.37
N GLY A 314 -7.32 6.72 -5.04
CA GLY A 314 -6.40 7.63 -5.76
C GLY A 314 -6.53 9.10 -5.34
N LEU A 315 -7.13 9.37 -4.19
CA LEU A 315 -7.37 10.71 -3.65
C LEU A 315 -6.20 11.19 -2.75
N TRP A 316 -4.96 10.83 -3.12
CA TRP A 316 -3.77 11.19 -2.36
C TRP A 316 -3.57 12.71 -2.28
N PHE A 317 -3.71 13.41 -3.39
CA PHE A 317 -3.49 14.87 -3.48
C PHE A 317 -4.79 15.64 -3.21
N THR A 318 -5.41 15.42 -2.05
CA THR A 318 -6.67 16.10 -1.67
C THR A 318 -6.56 16.76 -0.30
N PRO A 319 -7.23 17.92 -0.10
CA PRO A 319 -7.23 18.62 1.19
C PRO A 319 -7.69 17.76 2.36
N LEU A 320 -8.61 16.80 2.13
CA LEU A 320 -9.07 15.91 3.18
C LEU A 320 -7.92 14.99 3.66
N ARG A 321 -7.14 14.40 2.74
CA ARG A 321 -6.01 13.56 3.13
C ARG A 321 -4.96 14.38 3.91
N GLU A 322 -4.67 15.60 3.48
CA GLU A 322 -3.74 16.50 4.17
C GLU A 322 -4.21 16.86 5.59
N ALA A 323 -5.51 17.10 5.78
CA ALA A 323 -6.08 17.34 7.09
C ALA A 323 -5.98 16.08 8.00
N LEU A 324 -6.16 14.89 7.42
CA LEU A 324 -5.97 13.63 8.15
C LEU A 324 -4.50 13.39 8.50
N ASP A 325 -3.54 13.75 7.63
CA ASP A 325 -2.12 13.70 7.95
C ASP A 325 -1.80 14.54 9.19
N ALA A 326 -2.30 15.78 9.25
CA ALA A 326 -2.05 16.66 10.39
C ALA A 326 -2.60 16.06 11.71
N PHE A 327 -3.78 15.43 11.67
CA PHE A 327 -4.31 14.69 12.82
C PHE A 327 -3.42 13.51 13.18
N ILE A 328 -3.05 12.68 12.20
CA ILE A 328 -2.22 11.49 12.43
C ILE A 328 -0.86 11.90 13.00
N GLU A 329 -0.15 12.86 12.39
CA GLU A 329 1.17 13.33 12.88
C GLU A 329 1.09 13.75 14.35
N LYS A 330 0.03 14.44 14.73
CA LYS A 330 -0.17 14.83 16.13
C LYS A 330 -0.30 13.61 17.07
N THR A 331 -0.93 12.53 16.63
CA THR A 331 -1.05 11.30 17.43
C THR A 331 0.27 10.55 17.56
N GLN A 332 1.23 10.79 16.66
CA GLN A 332 2.49 10.05 16.60
C GLN A 332 3.64 10.69 17.38
N GLU A 333 3.46 11.87 17.96
CA GLU A 333 4.54 12.60 18.69
C GLU A 333 5.22 11.74 19.76
N ASN A 334 4.46 10.88 20.44
CA ASN A 334 4.93 10.02 21.52
C ASN A 334 5.05 8.53 21.10
N MET A 335 4.92 8.22 19.81
CA MET A 335 5.03 6.85 19.31
C MET A 335 6.49 6.44 19.14
N THR A 336 7.25 6.43 20.25
CA THR A 336 8.66 6.02 20.29
C THR A 336 8.81 4.82 21.21
N GLY A 337 9.42 3.76 20.71
CA GLY A 337 9.58 2.52 21.47
C GLY A 337 9.91 1.33 20.58
N ALA A 338 9.82 0.14 21.14
CA ALA A 338 10.09 -1.11 20.45
C ALA A 338 9.03 -2.18 20.75
N VAL A 339 8.75 -3.00 19.74
CA VAL A 339 7.89 -4.18 19.85
C VAL A 339 8.64 -5.39 19.32
N THR A 340 8.62 -6.48 20.07
CA THR A 340 9.16 -7.77 19.61
C THR A 340 8.02 -8.68 19.23
N LEU A 341 8.04 -9.16 18.00
CA LEU A 341 7.12 -10.16 17.46
C LEU A 341 7.79 -11.53 17.46
N SER A 342 7.03 -12.56 17.80
CA SER A 342 7.43 -13.95 17.66
C SER A 342 6.72 -14.56 16.44
N LEU A 343 7.49 -15.11 15.52
CA LEU A 343 7.05 -15.63 14.25
C LEU A 343 7.20 -17.16 14.22
N TYR A 344 6.14 -17.85 13.82
CA TYR A 344 6.17 -19.30 13.65
C TYR A 344 5.16 -19.76 12.61
N LYS A 345 5.64 -20.32 11.49
CA LYS A 345 4.83 -20.97 10.44
C LYS A 345 3.60 -20.14 10.00
N GLY A 346 3.82 -18.87 9.68
CA GLY A 346 2.78 -17.95 9.23
C GLY A 346 1.97 -17.28 10.35
N ASN A 347 2.16 -17.71 11.60
CA ASN A 347 1.57 -17.07 12.75
C ASN A 347 2.50 -16.00 13.34
N MET A 348 1.90 -15.00 13.94
CA MET A 348 2.57 -13.91 14.64
C MET A 348 1.95 -13.73 16.02
N SER A 349 2.78 -13.63 17.04
CA SER A 349 2.38 -13.22 18.38
C SER A 349 3.30 -12.12 18.91
N VAL A 350 2.86 -11.39 19.92
CA VAL A 350 3.66 -10.33 20.50
C VAL A 350 4.42 -10.88 21.71
N ALA A 351 5.75 -10.85 21.63
CA ALA A 351 6.62 -11.28 22.71
C ALA A 351 6.85 -10.17 23.76
N SER A 352 7.03 -8.91 23.31
CA SER A 352 7.22 -7.78 24.23
C SER A 352 6.88 -6.43 23.59
N ARG A 353 6.64 -5.42 24.45
CA ARG A 353 6.42 -4.01 24.09
C ARG A 353 7.15 -3.12 25.08
N GLN A 354 7.80 -2.08 24.59
CA GLN A 354 8.53 -1.12 25.44
C GLN A 354 8.40 0.29 24.86
N SER A 355 8.08 1.26 25.71
CA SER A 355 8.09 2.69 25.39
C SER A 355 8.27 3.51 26.67
N GLU A 356 9.07 4.57 26.59
CA GLU A 356 9.17 5.56 27.67
C GLU A 356 7.90 6.42 27.80
N HIS A 357 7.09 6.47 26.74
CA HIS A 357 5.80 7.17 26.69
C HIS A 357 4.61 6.26 27.00
N SER A 358 4.86 5.07 27.58
CA SER A 358 3.82 4.10 27.90
C SER A 358 2.81 4.66 28.91
N LEU A 359 1.53 4.58 28.57
CA LEU A 359 0.43 4.84 29.50
C LEU A 359 0.07 3.61 30.34
N TYR A 360 0.62 2.43 30.00
CA TYR A 360 0.46 1.21 30.77
C TYR A 360 1.29 1.28 32.05
N ARG A 361 0.62 1.42 33.17
CA ARG A 361 1.23 1.51 34.52
C ARG A 361 0.94 0.25 35.29
N THR A 362 1.99 -0.48 35.66
CA THR A 362 1.87 -1.73 36.43
C THR A 362 1.28 -1.51 37.81
N ASP A 363 1.52 -0.34 38.44
CA ASP A 363 0.95 0.04 39.74
C ASP A 363 -0.58 0.29 39.66
N LEU A 364 -1.12 0.66 38.52
CA LEU A 364 -2.56 0.83 38.30
C LEU A 364 -3.25 -0.42 37.77
N SER A 365 -2.54 -1.20 36.95
CA SER A 365 -3.10 -2.39 36.27
C SER A 365 -2.99 -3.67 37.10
N SER A 366 -2.22 -3.64 38.21
CA SER A 366 -2.02 -4.80 39.10
C SER A 366 -3.32 -5.18 39.80
N PHE A 367 -3.58 -6.48 39.89
CA PHE A 367 -4.66 -7.02 40.74
C PHE A 367 -4.33 -7.03 42.24
N THR A 368 -3.13 -6.60 42.61
CA THR A 368 -2.71 -6.52 44.02
C THR A 368 -3.40 -5.34 44.72
N MET A 369 -3.99 -5.57 45.89
CA MET A 369 -4.66 -4.52 46.65
C MET A 369 -3.66 -3.42 47.07
N GLY A 370 -4.06 -2.14 46.90
CA GLY A 370 -3.28 -0.97 47.31
C GLY A 370 -2.47 -0.30 46.18
N ALA A 371 -2.64 -0.70 44.92
CA ALA A 371 -1.92 -0.13 43.79
C ALA A 371 -2.58 1.19 43.30
N GLY A 372 -2.21 2.34 43.88
CA GLY A 372 -2.41 3.68 43.29
C GLY A 372 -3.83 4.17 42.97
N TYR A 373 -4.85 3.37 43.29
CA TYR A 373 -6.25 3.60 42.93
C TYR A 373 -7.20 3.14 44.04
N ASP A 374 -8.09 4.02 44.50
CA ASP A 374 -9.14 3.61 45.47
C ASP A 374 -10.33 2.98 44.73
N GLN A 375 -10.52 1.67 44.93
CA GLN A 375 -11.61 0.92 44.28
C GLN A 375 -13.01 1.44 44.62
N LYS A 376 -13.18 2.19 45.73
CA LYS A 376 -14.46 2.78 46.13
C LYS A 376 -14.93 3.87 45.19
N ASP A 377 -14.00 4.55 44.48
CA ASP A 377 -14.33 5.60 43.52
C ASP A 377 -15.15 5.05 42.36
N ALA A 378 -14.97 3.77 41.98
CA ALA A 378 -15.73 3.09 40.96
C ALA A 378 -17.24 3.07 41.21
N GLU A 379 -17.69 2.98 42.46
CA GLU A 379 -19.12 2.96 42.81
C GLU A 379 -19.82 4.25 42.38
N GLY A 380 -19.23 5.40 42.69
CA GLY A 380 -19.75 6.70 42.33
C GLY A 380 -19.80 6.91 40.83
N PHE A 381 -18.71 6.56 40.14
CA PHE A 381 -18.61 6.61 38.67
C PHE A 381 -19.68 5.74 37.98
N ILE A 382 -19.82 4.48 38.38
CA ILE A 382 -20.79 3.54 37.80
C ILE A 382 -22.23 4.02 38.04
N ARG A 383 -22.51 4.58 39.24
CA ARG A 383 -23.82 5.12 39.60
C ARG A 383 -24.25 6.27 38.67
N ILE A 384 -23.32 7.21 38.38
CA ILE A 384 -23.58 8.35 37.50
C ILE A 384 -23.67 7.88 36.04
N LEU A 385 -22.73 7.09 35.57
CA LEU A 385 -22.69 6.55 34.21
C LEU A 385 -23.94 5.73 33.87
N GLY A 386 -24.52 5.03 34.88
CA GLY A 386 -25.72 4.23 34.74
C GLY A 386 -27.05 5.01 34.76
N LEU A 387 -27.04 6.35 34.99
CA LEU A 387 -28.27 7.16 35.05
C LEU A 387 -29.15 7.07 33.78
N PRO A 388 -28.59 7.19 32.55
CA PRO A 388 -29.43 7.10 31.34
C PRO A 388 -30.16 5.75 31.23
N SER A 389 -29.48 4.65 31.55
CA SER A 389 -30.06 3.31 31.50
C SER A 389 -31.21 3.13 32.52
N ARG A 390 -31.02 3.66 33.73
CA ARG A 390 -32.06 3.64 34.77
C ARG A 390 -33.22 4.51 34.43
N SER A 391 -33.04 5.71 33.88
CA SER A 391 -34.08 6.60 33.43
C SER A 391 -34.91 5.98 32.32
N ARG A 392 -34.25 5.34 31.36
CA ARG A 392 -34.96 4.61 30.28
C ARG A 392 -35.84 3.46 30.79
N LEU A 393 -35.38 2.74 31.81
CA LEU A 393 -36.18 1.66 32.40
C LEU A 393 -37.43 2.22 33.12
N ARG A 394 -37.30 3.31 33.89
CA ARG A 394 -38.43 3.98 34.56
C ARG A 394 -39.51 4.44 33.58
N SER A 395 -39.10 5.13 32.49
CA SER A 395 -40.06 5.59 31.47
C SER A 395 -40.82 4.43 30.81
N ARG A 396 -40.20 3.25 30.66
CA ARG A 396 -40.88 2.07 30.09
C ARG A 396 -41.92 1.47 31.04
N VAL A 397 -41.66 1.52 32.34
CA VAL A 397 -42.59 1.02 33.36
C VAL A 397 -43.80 1.97 33.52
N GLU A 398 -43.55 3.27 33.48
CA GLU A 398 -44.62 4.30 33.55
C GLU A 398 -45.57 4.29 32.33
N VAL A 399 -45.06 3.89 31.14
CA VAL A 399 -45.88 3.77 29.92
C VAL A 399 -46.66 2.45 29.86
N ALA A 400 -46.28 1.46 30.65
CA ALA A 400 -46.90 0.14 30.68
C ALA A 400 -47.99 0.02 31.78
N GLN A 401 -48.18 1.04 32.62
CA GLN A 401 -49.28 1.22 33.59
C GLN A 401 -50.30 2.19 33.03
#